data_825f2afec7af6707a0d1a035c07c38c9
#
_entry.id   825f2afec7af6707a0d1a035c07c38c9
#
_cell.length_a   1.000
_cell.length_b   1.000
_cell.length_c   1.000
_cell.angle_alpha   90.00
_cell.angle_beta   90.00
_cell.angle_gamma   90.00
#
_symmetry.space_group_name_H-M   'P 1'
#
loop_
_entity.id
_entity.type
_entity.pdbx_description
1 polymer ?
#
loop_
_entity_poly.entity_id
_entity_poly.type
_entity_poly.pdbx_seq_one_letter_code
_entity_poly.pdbx_strand_id
1 'polypeptide(L)'
;MAGLRVLLRRLDPDLPVPATAHPDDAGVDLHARIDLVLAPGERRLVPTGIALALPQGYAAFTHPRSGLAHRHGVSIVNAPGTVDAGYRGEVMVNLVNLDPSEPVSVRRGDRIAQLVVQRVERVEFEEVDSLPDSARGETGHGASGGFGGAAPDPRASERPGV
;
A
#
# COMPACT_ATOMS: atom_id res chain seq x y z
N MET A 1 1.94 26.57 5.29
CA MET A 1 0.83 25.83 5.93
C MET A 1 1.41 24.93 7.00
N ALA A 2 0.79 24.85 8.19
CA ALA A 2 1.24 23.91 9.21
C ALA A 2 0.98 22.49 8.73
N GLY A 3 2.00 21.62 8.77
CA GLY A 3 1.87 20.21 8.39
C GLY A 3 0.95 19.44 9.35
N LEU A 4 0.45 18.30 8.90
CA LEU A 4 -0.33 17.39 9.74
C LEU A 4 0.55 16.83 10.87
N ARG A 5 0.10 16.98 12.12
CA ARG A 5 0.78 16.41 13.28
C ARG A 5 0.26 15.00 13.57
N VAL A 6 1.14 14.01 13.49
CA VAL A 6 0.88 12.63 13.86
C VAL A 6 1.73 12.28 15.09
N LEU A 7 1.11 11.71 16.12
CA LEU A 7 1.87 11.25 17.29
C LEU A 7 2.51 9.90 16.96
N LEU A 8 3.79 9.77 17.32
CA LEU A 8 4.59 8.58 17.09
C LEU A 8 5.24 8.12 18.39
N ARG A 9 5.12 6.82 18.67
CA ARG A 9 5.87 6.14 19.73
C ARG A 9 6.94 5.25 19.11
N ARG A 10 8.19 5.46 19.50
CA ARG A 10 9.30 4.56 19.12
C ARG A 10 9.27 3.35 20.05
N LEU A 11 9.15 2.16 19.47
CA LEU A 11 9.26 0.86 20.14
C LEU A 11 10.69 0.32 20.06
N ASP A 12 11.48 0.86 19.14
CA ASP A 12 12.91 0.63 18.99
C ASP A 12 13.62 1.99 18.87
N PRO A 13 14.24 2.49 19.95
CA PRO A 13 14.86 3.81 19.97
C PRO A 13 16.13 3.93 19.13
N ASP A 14 16.75 2.82 18.72
CA ASP A 14 17.96 2.82 17.89
C ASP A 14 17.65 2.93 16.41
N LEU A 15 16.38 2.73 15.99
CA LEU A 15 15.98 2.99 14.64
C LEU A 15 15.64 4.47 14.43
N PRO A 16 15.86 5.02 13.21
CA PRO A 16 15.52 6.41 12.93
C PRO A 16 13.99 6.64 12.97
N VAL A 17 13.59 7.84 13.31
CA VAL A 17 12.20 8.27 13.13
C VAL A 17 11.92 8.32 11.61
N PRO A 18 10.79 7.79 11.14
CA PRO A 18 10.41 7.91 9.73
C PRO A 18 10.46 9.34 9.23
N ALA A 19 11.13 9.54 8.12
CA ALA A 19 11.27 10.84 7.47
C ALA A 19 11.17 10.69 5.95
N THR A 20 10.84 11.78 5.28
CA THR A 20 10.93 11.87 3.82
C THR A 20 12.39 11.95 3.39
N ALA A 21 12.75 11.35 2.25
CA ALA A 21 14.07 11.48 1.68
C ALA A 21 14.29 12.88 1.09
N HIS A 22 13.24 13.47 0.52
CA HIS A 22 13.22 14.83 -0.01
C HIS A 22 12.02 15.61 0.54
N PRO A 23 12.09 16.96 0.61
CA PRO A 23 11.03 17.79 1.21
C PRO A 23 9.63 17.60 0.62
N ASP A 24 9.54 17.27 -0.67
CA ASP A 24 8.29 17.13 -1.41
C ASP A 24 7.83 15.67 -1.56
N ASP A 25 8.53 14.73 -0.94
CA ASP A 25 8.12 13.32 -0.96
C ASP A 25 6.83 13.11 -0.17
N ALA A 26 5.89 12.35 -0.77
CA ALA A 26 4.62 12.01 -0.12
C ALA A 26 4.75 10.95 0.97
N GLY A 27 5.76 10.08 0.86
CA GLY A 27 5.97 8.94 1.76
C GLY A 27 7.16 9.13 2.68
N VAL A 28 7.06 8.61 3.90
CA VAL A 28 8.17 8.48 4.84
C VAL A 28 8.67 7.03 4.84
N ASP A 29 9.99 6.84 4.91
CA ASP A 29 10.58 5.50 4.92
C ASP A 29 10.28 4.73 6.22
N LEU A 30 9.90 3.46 6.10
CA LEU A 30 9.80 2.49 7.20
C LEU A 30 10.99 1.54 7.18
N HIS A 31 11.56 1.30 8.35
CA HIS A 31 12.76 0.49 8.52
C HIS A 31 12.43 -0.88 9.13
N ALA A 32 13.15 -1.91 8.71
CA ALA A 32 13.06 -3.23 9.36
C ALA A 32 13.65 -3.17 10.77
N ARG A 33 12.93 -3.73 11.76
CA ARG A 33 13.41 -3.85 13.14
C ARG A 33 14.27 -5.09 13.37
N ILE A 34 14.21 -6.06 12.44
CA ILE A 34 14.89 -7.35 12.54
C ILE A 34 15.64 -7.69 11.26
N ASP A 35 16.63 -8.57 11.40
CA ASP A 35 17.24 -9.25 10.26
C ASP A 35 16.35 -10.42 9.82
N LEU A 36 16.22 -10.62 8.52
CA LEU A 36 15.54 -11.79 7.96
C LEU A 36 16.02 -12.08 6.54
N VAL A 37 15.75 -13.30 6.10
CA VAL A 37 15.91 -13.70 4.71
C VAL A 37 14.53 -14.16 4.21
N LEU A 38 14.14 -13.65 3.04
CA LEU A 38 12.94 -14.08 2.32
C LEU A 38 13.36 -14.99 1.18
N ALA A 39 13.04 -16.27 1.26
CA ALA A 39 13.19 -17.19 0.12
C ALA A 39 12.25 -16.78 -1.03
N PRO A 40 12.50 -17.25 -2.27
CA PRO A 40 11.58 -17.06 -3.39
C PRO A 40 10.14 -17.45 -3.04
N GLY A 41 9.19 -16.55 -3.26
CA GLY A 41 7.78 -16.73 -2.92
C GLY A 41 7.43 -16.62 -1.44
N GLU A 42 8.41 -16.47 -0.54
CA GLU A 42 8.15 -16.35 0.90
C GLU A 42 7.57 -14.98 1.23
N ARG A 43 6.62 -14.96 2.17
CA ARG A 43 6.13 -13.72 2.80
C ARG A 43 6.40 -13.73 4.29
N ARG A 44 6.67 -12.55 4.84
CA ARG A 44 6.98 -12.38 6.26
C ARG A 44 6.41 -11.05 6.78
N LEU A 45 5.75 -11.09 7.92
CA LEU A 45 5.33 -9.89 8.63
C LEU A 45 6.53 -9.31 9.39
N VAL A 46 6.97 -8.11 8.98
CA VAL A 46 8.20 -7.47 9.46
C VAL A 46 7.86 -6.29 10.37
N PRO A 47 8.32 -6.27 11.62
CA PRO A 47 8.13 -5.14 12.53
C PRO A 47 8.96 -3.94 12.10
N THR A 48 8.45 -2.71 12.35
CA THR A 48 9.11 -1.45 11.97
C THR A 48 9.61 -0.63 13.14
N GLY A 49 9.33 -1.05 14.36
CA GLY A 49 9.77 -0.37 15.58
C GLY A 49 9.00 0.90 15.93
N ILE A 50 7.87 1.17 15.31
CA ILE A 50 7.04 2.34 15.59
C ILE A 50 5.56 2.00 15.78
N ALA A 51 4.88 2.80 16.59
CA ALA A 51 3.43 2.84 16.68
C ALA A 51 2.94 4.29 16.50
N LEU A 52 1.77 4.46 15.92
CA LEU A 52 1.22 5.77 15.53
C LEU A 52 -0.12 6.04 16.20
N ALA A 53 -0.42 7.33 16.39
CA ALA A 53 -1.77 7.79 16.67
C ALA A 53 -2.14 8.84 15.60
N LEU A 54 -2.86 8.39 14.60
CA LEU A 54 -3.38 9.24 13.53
C LEU A 54 -4.60 10.01 14.04
N PRO A 55 -4.80 11.27 13.64
CA PRO A 55 -6.02 12.00 13.92
C PRO A 55 -7.21 11.39 13.15
N GLN A 56 -8.43 11.60 13.67
CA GLN A 56 -9.65 11.19 12.98
C GLN A 56 -9.74 11.82 11.57
N GLY A 57 -10.30 11.09 10.61
CA GLY A 57 -10.38 11.49 9.22
C GLY A 57 -9.07 11.29 8.43
N TYR A 58 -8.10 10.57 9.01
CA TYR A 58 -6.87 10.19 8.34
C TYR A 58 -6.60 8.69 8.49
N ALA A 59 -5.95 8.13 7.49
CA ALA A 59 -5.35 6.80 7.53
C ALA A 59 -3.91 6.89 7.03
N ALA A 60 -3.10 5.91 7.40
CA ALA A 60 -1.79 5.73 6.81
C ALA A 60 -1.77 4.44 5.98
N PHE A 61 -1.03 4.48 4.87
CA PHE A 61 -0.94 3.37 3.94
C PHE A 61 0.51 2.97 3.74
N THR A 62 0.80 1.68 3.94
CA THR A 62 2.11 1.12 3.64
C THR A 62 2.17 0.73 2.17
N HIS A 63 3.16 1.28 1.46
CA HIS A 63 3.40 1.02 0.05
C HIS A 63 4.78 0.38 -0.17
N PRO A 64 4.92 -0.47 -1.21
CA PRO A 64 6.23 -0.93 -1.64
C PRO A 64 7.14 0.24 -2.03
N ARG A 65 8.45 0.02 -1.90
CA ARG A 65 9.45 0.94 -2.45
C ARG A 65 9.80 0.52 -3.87
N SER A 66 9.68 1.45 -4.81
CA SER A 66 9.90 1.20 -6.25
C SER A 66 11.26 0.54 -6.54
N GLY A 67 12.32 0.99 -5.85
CA GLY A 67 13.66 0.44 -6.03
C GLY A 67 13.80 -1.01 -5.56
N LEU A 68 13.14 -1.41 -4.45
CA LEU A 68 13.12 -2.81 -3.99
C LEU A 68 12.27 -3.67 -4.91
N ALA A 69 11.12 -3.18 -5.33
CA ALA A 69 10.21 -3.88 -6.23
C ALA A 69 10.89 -4.17 -7.58
N HIS A 70 11.52 -3.15 -8.17
CA HIS A 70 12.14 -3.28 -9.49
C HIS A 70 13.40 -4.16 -9.47
N ARG A 71 14.30 -3.98 -8.48
CA ARG A 71 15.60 -4.65 -8.48
C ARG A 71 15.60 -6.03 -7.82
N HIS A 72 14.70 -6.26 -6.88
CA HIS A 72 14.72 -7.46 -6.03
C HIS A 72 13.37 -8.18 -5.97
N GLY A 73 12.37 -7.74 -6.74
CA GLY A 73 11.05 -8.37 -6.70
C GLY A 73 10.34 -8.28 -5.34
N VAL A 74 10.78 -7.39 -4.43
CA VAL A 74 10.17 -7.27 -3.10
C VAL A 74 8.94 -6.39 -3.15
N SER A 75 7.83 -6.90 -2.65
CA SER A 75 6.55 -6.21 -2.58
C SER A 75 5.89 -6.39 -1.21
N ILE A 76 4.67 -5.88 -1.07
CA ILE A 76 3.82 -6.02 0.11
C ILE A 76 2.58 -6.79 -0.31
N VAL A 77 2.26 -7.89 0.39
CA VAL A 77 1.16 -8.80 0.01
C VAL A 77 -0.19 -8.11 -0.05
N ASN A 78 -0.46 -7.22 0.91
CA ASN A 78 -1.72 -6.49 1.04
C ASN A 78 -1.57 -4.99 0.68
N ALA A 79 -0.69 -4.67 -0.27
CA ALA A 79 -0.47 -3.27 -0.66
C ALA A 79 -1.73 -2.66 -1.32
N PRO A 80 -2.15 -1.45 -0.91
CA PRO A 80 -1.63 -0.69 0.22
C PRO A 80 -2.13 -1.25 1.56
N GLY A 81 -1.21 -1.51 2.50
CA GLY A 81 -1.58 -1.94 3.86
C GLY A 81 -2.16 -0.77 4.65
N THR A 82 -3.35 -0.93 5.19
CA THR A 82 -4.06 0.15 5.89
C THR A 82 -3.73 0.19 7.38
N VAL A 83 -3.41 1.37 7.87
CA VAL A 83 -3.24 1.70 9.30
C VAL A 83 -4.31 2.70 9.68
N ASP A 84 -5.29 2.25 10.45
CA ASP A 84 -6.44 3.05 10.85
C ASP A 84 -6.11 4.07 11.94
N ALA A 85 -6.88 5.16 12.02
CA ALA A 85 -6.73 6.19 13.07
C ALA A 85 -6.86 5.62 14.50
N GLY A 86 -7.64 4.56 14.68
CA GLY A 86 -7.84 3.87 15.96
C GLY A 86 -6.76 2.85 16.32
N TYR A 87 -5.88 2.46 15.40
CA TYR A 87 -4.84 1.48 15.65
C TYR A 87 -3.72 2.06 16.52
N ARG A 88 -3.24 1.28 17.49
CA ARG A 88 -2.18 1.66 18.45
C ARG A 88 -1.07 0.64 18.55
N GLY A 89 -1.16 -0.46 17.81
CA GLY A 89 -0.12 -1.48 17.75
C GLY A 89 1.10 -1.03 16.93
N GLU A 90 2.12 -1.86 16.91
CA GLU A 90 3.29 -1.67 16.05
C GLU A 90 2.88 -1.71 14.58
N VAL A 91 3.37 -0.75 13.79
CA VAL A 91 3.21 -0.79 12.34
C VAL A 91 4.06 -1.95 11.80
N MET A 92 3.39 -2.88 11.14
CA MET A 92 4.01 -4.07 10.56
C MET A 92 3.90 -4.02 9.04
N VAL A 93 4.91 -4.55 8.34
CA VAL A 93 4.91 -4.64 6.88
C VAL A 93 4.94 -6.11 6.45
N ASN A 94 3.95 -6.54 5.69
CA ASN A 94 3.86 -7.92 5.20
C ASN A 94 4.61 -8.05 3.87
N LEU A 95 5.95 -8.18 3.94
CA LEU A 95 6.81 -8.32 2.76
C LEU A 95 6.60 -9.67 2.07
N VAL A 96 6.80 -9.65 0.76
CA VAL A 96 6.87 -10.86 -0.09
C VAL A 96 8.03 -10.72 -1.07
N ASN A 97 8.77 -11.82 -1.27
CA ASN A 97 9.75 -11.95 -2.33
C ASN A 97 9.09 -12.59 -3.57
N LEU A 98 8.95 -11.83 -4.64
CA LEU A 98 8.38 -12.25 -5.92
C LEU A 98 9.46 -12.70 -6.92
N ASP A 99 10.75 -12.63 -6.55
CA ASP A 99 11.80 -13.20 -7.38
C ASP A 99 11.64 -14.72 -7.44
N PRO A 100 11.74 -15.34 -8.63
CA PRO A 100 11.52 -16.78 -8.79
C PRO A 100 12.68 -17.65 -8.28
N SER A 101 13.88 -17.11 -8.10
CA SER A 101 15.11 -17.86 -7.83
C SER A 101 15.96 -17.30 -6.70
N GLU A 102 15.99 -15.98 -6.51
CA GLU A 102 16.93 -15.36 -5.61
C GLU A 102 16.31 -15.02 -4.25
N PRO A 103 16.94 -15.44 -3.14
CA PRO A 103 16.52 -15.00 -1.81
C PRO A 103 16.90 -13.53 -1.57
N VAL A 104 16.09 -12.83 -0.80
CA VAL A 104 16.34 -11.44 -0.41
C VAL A 104 16.69 -11.37 1.06
N SER A 105 17.87 -10.83 1.36
CA SER A 105 18.31 -10.55 2.73
C SER A 105 17.91 -9.13 3.11
N VAL A 106 17.19 -9.01 4.23
CA VAL A 106 16.83 -7.74 4.86
C VAL A 106 17.56 -7.66 6.19
N ARG A 107 18.25 -6.56 6.43
CA ARG A 107 18.93 -6.27 7.69
C ARG A 107 18.14 -5.26 8.52
N ARG A 108 18.24 -5.35 9.82
CA ARG A 108 17.73 -4.33 10.73
C ARG A 108 18.25 -2.94 10.30
N GLY A 109 17.35 -1.98 10.16
CA GLY A 109 17.65 -0.63 9.68
C GLY A 109 17.47 -0.45 8.17
N ASP A 110 17.28 -1.52 7.39
CA ASP A 110 16.96 -1.38 5.98
C ASP A 110 15.58 -0.75 5.77
N ARG A 111 15.50 0.11 4.77
CA ARG A 111 14.23 0.74 4.34
C ARG A 111 13.44 -0.26 3.51
N ILE A 112 12.35 -0.80 4.09
CA ILE A 112 11.57 -1.91 3.52
C ILE A 112 10.26 -1.49 2.88
N ALA A 113 9.74 -0.33 3.25
CA ALA A 113 8.46 0.20 2.78
C ALA A 113 8.46 1.72 2.90
N GLN A 114 7.40 2.33 2.40
CA GLN A 114 7.08 3.74 2.66
C GLN A 114 5.68 3.86 3.24
N LEU A 115 5.48 4.85 4.11
CA LEU A 115 4.20 5.15 4.74
C LEU A 115 3.68 6.49 4.20
N VAL A 116 2.48 6.48 3.64
CA VAL A 116 1.79 7.68 3.14
C VAL A 116 0.59 7.94 4.01
N VAL A 117 0.45 9.16 4.56
CA VAL A 117 -0.70 9.57 5.36
C VAL A 117 -1.65 10.37 4.49
N GLN A 118 -2.93 9.99 4.47
CA GLN A 118 -3.95 10.62 3.63
C GLN A 118 -5.22 10.91 4.44
N ARG A 119 -5.98 11.92 3.99
CA ARG A 119 -7.37 12.09 4.44
C ARG A 119 -8.21 10.96 3.86
N VAL A 120 -9.16 10.47 4.66
CA VAL A 120 -10.14 9.48 4.24
C VAL A 120 -11.53 9.97 4.61
N GLU A 121 -12.45 9.80 3.70
CA GLU A 121 -13.85 10.12 3.94
C GLU A 121 -14.52 9.02 4.78
N ARG A 122 -15.40 9.43 5.67
CA ARG A 122 -16.28 8.50 6.37
C ARG A 122 -17.46 8.18 5.47
N VAL A 123 -17.47 6.97 4.95
CA VAL A 123 -18.53 6.51 4.05
C VAL A 123 -19.73 6.02 4.86
N GLU A 124 -20.92 6.51 4.52
CA GLU A 124 -22.20 5.98 4.94
C GLU A 124 -22.91 5.45 3.69
N PHE A 125 -23.26 4.17 3.69
CA PHE A 125 -23.94 3.55 2.57
C PHE A 125 -25.46 3.70 2.74
N GLU A 126 -26.13 4.20 1.70
CA GLU A 126 -27.57 4.19 1.55
C GLU A 126 -27.94 3.07 0.57
N GLU A 127 -28.71 2.10 1.03
CA GLU A 127 -29.20 1.01 0.19
C GLU A 127 -30.35 1.51 -0.69
N VAL A 128 -30.22 1.30 -2.00
CA VAL A 128 -31.19 1.70 -3.00
C VAL A 128 -31.50 0.53 -3.94
N ASP A 129 -32.70 0.49 -4.50
CA ASP A 129 -33.12 -0.58 -5.44
C ASP A 129 -32.41 -0.46 -6.80
N SER A 130 -31.99 0.74 -7.19
CA SER A 130 -31.28 1.00 -8.44
C SER A 130 -30.32 2.18 -8.31
N LEU A 131 -29.19 2.10 -9.01
CA LEU A 131 -28.24 3.21 -9.11
C LEU A 131 -28.64 4.16 -10.25
N PRO A 132 -28.33 5.46 -10.13
CA PRO A 132 -28.54 6.40 -11.23
C PRO A 132 -27.72 6.03 -12.45
N ASP A 133 -28.24 6.31 -13.63
CA ASP A 133 -27.55 6.09 -14.89
C ASP A 133 -26.24 6.86 -14.98
N SER A 134 -25.25 6.26 -15.64
CA SER A 134 -23.96 6.91 -15.96
C SER A 134 -23.56 6.66 -17.40
N ALA A 135 -22.74 7.58 -17.97
CA ALA A 135 -22.25 7.43 -19.35
C ALA A 135 -21.38 6.16 -19.55
N ARG A 136 -20.80 5.62 -18.47
CA ARG A 136 -20.02 4.39 -18.48
C ARG A 136 -20.90 3.13 -18.32
N GLY A 137 -22.04 3.25 -17.63
CA GLY A 137 -22.90 2.13 -17.28
C GLY A 137 -22.15 1.03 -16.54
N GLU A 138 -22.42 -0.22 -16.89
CA GLU A 138 -21.80 -1.41 -16.29
C GLU A 138 -20.47 -1.82 -16.97
N THR A 139 -19.98 -1.05 -17.95
CA THR A 139 -18.76 -1.41 -18.67
C THR A 139 -17.51 -1.27 -17.80
N GLY A 140 -16.76 -2.36 -17.66
CA GLY A 140 -15.55 -2.47 -16.85
C GLY A 140 -14.46 -3.30 -17.55
N HIS A 141 -13.46 -3.78 -16.79
CA HIS A 141 -12.46 -4.78 -17.17
C HIS A 141 -11.92 -4.68 -18.60
N GLY A 142 -11.32 -3.53 -18.94
CA GLY A 142 -10.70 -3.31 -20.27
C GLY A 142 -11.60 -2.60 -21.29
N ALA A 143 -12.74 -2.05 -20.88
CA ALA A 143 -13.63 -1.29 -21.75
C ALA A 143 -12.97 -0.09 -22.45
N SER A 144 -11.86 0.42 -21.90
CA SER A 144 -11.04 1.51 -22.47
C SER A 144 -9.92 1.03 -23.40
N GLY A 145 -9.84 -0.28 -23.70
CA GLY A 145 -8.80 -0.86 -24.55
C GLY A 145 -7.57 -1.30 -23.76
N GLY A 146 -6.60 -1.91 -24.45
CA GLY A 146 -5.38 -2.48 -23.84
C GLY A 146 -4.29 -2.71 -24.90
N PHE A 147 -3.54 -3.79 -24.74
CA PHE A 147 -2.47 -4.16 -25.66
C PHE A 147 -3.01 -4.41 -27.06
N GLY A 148 -2.34 -3.90 -28.10
CA GLY A 148 -2.61 -4.21 -29.52
C GLY A 148 -3.53 -3.23 -30.25
N GLY A 149 -3.99 -2.15 -29.63
CA GLY A 149 -4.70 -1.06 -30.35
C GLY A 149 -6.00 -1.44 -31.07
N ALA A 150 -6.56 -2.63 -30.82
CA ALA A 150 -7.87 -2.99 -31.36
C ALA A 150 -8.97 -2.19 -30.64
N ALA A 151 -9.79 -1.47 -31.38
CA ALA A 151 -10.99 -0.85 -30.86
C ALA A 151 -11.88 -1.91 -30.18
N PRO A 152 -12.58 -1.55 -29.09
CA PRO A 152 -13.48 -2.49 -28.41
C PRO A 152 -14.51 -3.05 -29.40
N ASP A 153 -14.69 -4.37 -29.41
CA ASP A 153 -15.69 -5.03 -30.25
C ASP A 153 -17.09 -4.55 -29.83
N PRO A 154 -17.83 -3.82 -30.70
CA PRO A 154 -19.14 -3.31 -30.36
C PRO A 154 -20.18 -4.41 -30.06
N ARG A 155 -19.84 -5.69 -30.35
CA ARG A 155 -20.72 -6.85 -30.08
C ARG A 155 -20.45 -7.51 -28.72
N ALA A 156 -19.48 -7.00 -27.93
CA ALA A 156 -19.19 -7.57 -26.60
C ALA A 156 -20.33 -7.34 -25.59
N SER A 157 -21.24 -6.40 -25.87
CA SER A 157 -22.41 -6.10 -25.02
C SER A 157 -23.61 -7.06 -25.20
N GLU A 158 -23.57 -7.97 -26.20
CA GLU A 158 -24.70 -8.87 -26.52
C GLU A 158 -24.52 -10.31 -25.98
N ARG A 159 -23.53 -10.58 -25.14
CA ARG A 159 -23.42 -11.91 -24.50
C ARG A 159 -24.35 -11.97 -23.31
N PRO A 160 -25.43 -12.82 -23.34
CA PRO A 160 -26.27 -13.05 -22.17
C PRO A 160 -25.42 -13.67 -21.06
N GLY A 161 -25.60 -13.17 -19.84
CA GLY A 161 -24.87 -13.63 -18.66
C GLY A 161 -24.97 -15.15 -18.47
N VAL A 162 -23.83 -15.73 -18.11
CA VAL A 162 -23.72 -17.07 -17.54
C VAL A 162 -23.65 -16.93 -16.03
#